data_da58d349d246e14b4ba9baea03f0df89
#
_entry.id   da58d349d246e14b4ba9baea03f0df89
#
_cell.length_a   1.000
_cell.length_b   1.000
_cell.length_c   1.000
_cell.angle_alpha   90.00
_cell.angle_beta   90.00
_cell.angle_gamma   90.00
#
_symmetry.space_group_name_H-M   'P 1'
#
loop_
_entity.id
_entity.type
_entity.pdbx_description
1 polymer ?
#
loop_
_entity_poly.entity_id
_entity_poly.type
_entity_poly.pdbx_seq_one_letter_code
_entity_poly.pdbx_strand_id
1 'polypeptide(L)'
;EPSSSYCPGYFFIRKTPDYSNNRKGSVKVYDACLIRSAEVYLNKAEAQAMLDQAEAINTIKVLMEKRYKDGVLPAIDGLKGKDLVDFIREERRRELTCEGHRWFDLRRYAVSPKYPELKEIMHGVYQSAMASMKPGVYDGSYTLKPCGQDNAWVLPIPDYEIIFDRGTMVDNDKREPREKNEN
;
A
#
# COMPACT_ATOMS: atom_id res chain seq x y z
N GLU A 1 -16.98 -14.52 -11.87
CA GLU A 1 -17.28 -13.68 -13.06
C GLU A 1 -17.61 -12.28 -12.58
N PRO A 2 -16.96 -11.24 -13.09
CA PRO A 2 -17.34 -9.88 -12.75
C PRO A 2 -18.64 -9.57 -13.52
N SER A 3 -19.74 -9.59 -12.84
CA SER A 3 -21.06 -9.21 -13.40
C SER A 3 -21.22 -7.69 -13.49
N SER A 4 -20.17 -6.96 -13.78
CA SER A 4 -20.25 -5.51 -13.96
C SER A 4 -20.10 -5.16 -15.43
N SER A 5 -21.22 -5.06 -16.11
CA SER A 5 -21.30 -4.46 -17.45
C SER A 5 -20.96 -2.96 -17.45
N TYR A 6 -20.70 -2.36 -16.29
CA TYR A 6 -20.51 -0.92 -16.14
C TYR A 6 -19.06 -0.45 -16.22
N CYS A 7 -18.07 -1.35 -16.13
CA CYS A 7 -16.66 -0.99 -16.17
C CYS A 7 -15.85 -2.03 -16.95
N PRO A 8 -15.96 -2.10 -18.28
CA PRO A 8 -15.10 -2.96 -19.08
C PRO A 8 -13.64 -2.47 -18.97
N GLY A 9 -12.75 -3.34 -18.52
CA GLY A 9 -11.32 -3.06 -18.43
C GLY A 9 -10.79 -2.77 -17.02
N TYR A 10 -11.63 -2.81 -15.98
CA TYR A 10 -11.17 -2.73 -14.61
C TYR A 10 -10.99 -4.12 -14.00
N PHE A 11 -9.88 -4.32 -13.30
CA PHE A 11 -9.63 -5.54 -12.53
C PHE A 11 -9.93 -5.28 -11.06
N PHE A 12 -10.80 -6.11 -10.49
CA PHE A 12 -11.07 -6.07 -9.05
C PHE A 12 -10.14 -7.06 -8.35
N ILE A 13 -9.35 -6.55 -7.39
CA ILE A 13 -8.53 -7.40 -6.53
C ILE A 13 -9.42 -7.94 -5.41
N ARG A 14 -9.72 -9.23 -5.47
CA ARG A 14 -10.48 -9.92 -4.43
C ARG A 14 -9.52 -10.68 -3.52
N LYS A 15 -9.24 -10.12 -2.34
CA LYS A 15 -8.31 -10.72 -1.37
C LYS A 15 -9.01 -11.51 -0.26
N THR A 16 -10.28 -11.24 -0.02
CA THR A 16 -11.06 -11.95 0.99
C THR A 16 -12.08 -12.87 0.33
N PRO A 17 -12.27 -14.09 0.83
CA PRO A 17 -13.34 -14.96 0.35
C PRO A 17 -14.69 -14.33 0.58
N ASP A 18 -15.59 -14.48 -0.37
CA ASP A 18 -16.99 -14.09 -0.20
C ASP A 18 -17.75 -15.23 0.47
N TYR A 19 -17.95 -15.14 1.75
CA TYR A 19 -18.77 -16.12 2.51
C TYR A 19 -20.28 -15.88 2.39
N SER A 20 -20.70 -14.92 1.55
CA SER A 20 -22.11 -14.49 1.48
C SER A 20 -23.04 -15.42 0.71
N ASN A 21 -22.53 -16.49 0.09
CA ASN A 21 -23.35 -17.35 -0.78
C ASN A 21 -24.45 -18.16 -0.08
N ASN A 22 -24.55 -18.14 1.26
CA ASN A 22 -25.50 -18.99 1.98
C ASN A 22 -26.52 -18.26 2.86
N ARG A 23 -26.60 -16.91 2.84
CA ARG A 23 -27.61 -16.20 3.65
C ARG A 23 -28.30 -15.11 2.84
N LYS A 24 -29.51 -15.39 2.38
CA LYS A 24 -30.44 -14.38 1.87
C LYS A 24 -30.67 -13.31 2.96
N GLY A 25 -30.29 -12.07 2.70
CA GLY A 25 -30.65 -10.91 3.52
C GLY A 25 -29.63 -10.47 4.58
N SER A 26 -28.43 -11.07 4.66
CA SER A 26 -27.41 -10.59 5.62
C SER A 26 -26.50 -9.54 5.00
N VAL A 27 -26.16 -8.52 5.78
CA VAL A 27 -25.11 -7.56 5.46
C VAL A 27 -23.83 -8.34 5.19
N LYS A 28 -23.18 -8.07 4.07
CA LYS A 28 -21.89 -8.66 3.74
C LYS A 28 -20.84 -8.13 4.71
N VAL A 29 -20.50 -8.91 5.71
CA VAL A 29 -19.39 -8.62 6.61
C VAL A 29 -18.16 -9.25 6.00
N TYR A 30 -17.19 -8.43 5.63
CA TYR A 30 -15.89 -8.89 5.18
C TYR A 30 -14.97 -8.95 6.40
N ASP A 31 -14.46 -10.13 6.71
CA ASP A 31 -13.44 -10.28 7.74
C ASP A 31 -12.14 -9.62 7.27
N ALA A 32 -11.68 -8.62 8.00
CA ALA A 32 -10.38 -8.03 7.76
C ALA A 32 -9.30 -8.93 8.38
N CYS A 33 -8.43 -9.47 7.55
CA CYS A 33 -7.25 -10.18 8.05
C CYS A 33 -6.22 -9.16 8.52
N LEU A 34 -6.07 -9.00 9.84
CA LEU A 34 -5.15 -8.04 10.45
C LEU A 34 -3.69 -8.48 10.33
N ILE A 35 -3.43 -9.79 10.48
CA ILE A 35 -2.09 -10.35 10.39
C ILE A 35 -2.17 -11.67 9.62
N ARG A 36 -1.28 -11.87 8.65
CA ARG A 36 -1.18 -13.12 7.89
C ARG A 36 0.26 -13.57 7.70
N SER A 37 0.45 -14.87 7.49
CA SER A 37 1.78 -15.48 7.40
C SER A 37 2.67 -14.84 6.33
N ALA A 38 2.11 -14.39 5.21
CA ALA A 38 2.86 -13.71 4.16
C ALA A 38 3.56 -12.44 4.67
N GLU A 39 2.89 -11.65 5.51
CA GLU A 39 3.50 -10.48 6.15
C GLU A 39 4.67 -10.87 7.04
N VAL A 40 4.52 -11.95 7.81
CA VAL A 40 5.59 -12.45 8.70
C VAL A 40 6.83 -12.87 7.90
N TYR A 41 6.63 -13.58 6.78
CA TYR A 41 7.74 -13.94 5.88
C TYR A 41 8.43 -12.72 5.29
N LEU A 42 7.67 -11.71 4.86
CA LEU A 42 8.20 -10.47 4.32
C LEU A 42 8.96 -9.66 5.38
N ASN A 43 8.43 -9.56 6.60
CA ASN A 43 9.12 -8.92 7.72
C ASN A 43 10.44 -9.61 8.04
N LYS A 44 10.44 -10.96 8.09
CA LYS A 44 11.65 -11.76 8.35
C LYS A 44 12.67 -11.57 7.23
N ALA A 45 12.25 -11.67 5.97
CA ALA A 45 13.16 -11.53 4.83
C ALA A 45 13.80 -10.13 4.77
N GLU A 46 13.02 -9.06 5.00
CA GLU A 46 13.54 -7.70 5.04
C GLU A 46 14.53 -7.51 6.19
N ALA A 47 14.21 -8.00 7.38
CA ALA A 47 15.12 -7.92 8.53
C ALA A 47 16.44 -8.66 8.28
N GLN A 48 16.37 -9.85 7.70
CA GLN A 48 17.56 -10.64 7.33
C GLN A 48 18.41 -9.93 6.26
N ALA A 49 17.77 -9.33 5.25
CA ALA A 49 18.46 -8.57 4.20
C ALA A 49 19.12 -7.30 4.77
N MET A 50 18.47 -6.62 5.72
CA MET A 50 19.04 -5.47 6.42
C MET A 50 20.29 -5.84 7.26
N LEU A 51 20.33 -7.05 7.77
CA LEU A 51 21.45 -7.63 8.54
C LEU A 51 22.48 -8.34 7.65
N ASP A 52 22.35 -8.26 6.32
CA ASP A 52 23.20 -8.94 5.33
C ASP A 52 23.26 -10.47 5.51
N GLN A 53 22.20 -11.08 6.02
CA GLN A 53 22.10 -12.52 6.20
C GLN A 53 21.70 -13.23 4.90
N ALA A 54 22.44 -14.26 4.52
CA ALA A 54 22.22 -15.01 3.28
C ALA A 54 20.85 -15.71 3.22
N GLU A 55 20.26 -16.01 4.37
CA GLU A 55 18.95 -16.64 4.52
C GLU A 55 17.78 -15.79 4.01
N ALA A 56 17.97 -14.50 3.83
CA ALA A 56 16.94 -13.58 3.33
C ALA A 56 16.36 -14.08 2.00
N ILE A 57 17.22 -14.53 1.08
CA ILE A 57 16.82 -15.07 -0.24
C ILE A 57 15.95 -16.31 -0.07
N ASN A 58 16.34 -17.23 0.77
CA ASN A 58 15.57 -18.46 1.02
C ASN A 58 14.22 -18.13 1.68
N THR A 59 14.20 -17.19 2.60
CA THR A 59 12.98 -16.78 3.29
C THR A 59 11.95 -16.17 2.31
N ILE A 60 12.38 -15.30 1.41
CA ILE A 60 11.45 -14.71 0.42
C ILE A 60 11.00 -15.71 -0.63
N LYS A 61 11.87 -16.65 -1.03
CA LYS A 61 11.53 -17.74 -1.98
C LYS A 61 10.37 -18.60 -1.49
N VAL A 62 10.30 -18.92 -0.20
CA VAL A 62 9.17 -19.68 0.38
C VAL A 62 7.81 -19.01 0.08
N LEU A 63 7.74 -17.70 0.14
CA LEU A 63 6.53 -16.97 -0.23
C LEU A 63 6.32 -16.97 -1.74
N MET A 64 7.37 -16.69 -2.51
CA MET A 64 7.30 -16.57 -3.97
C MET A 64 6.85 -17.86 -4.64
N GLU A 65 7.32 -19.01 -4.18
CA GLU A 65 6.91 -20.34 -4.67
C GLU A 65 5.39 -20.58 -4.58
N LYS A 66 4.70 -19.91 -3.66
CA LYS A 66 3.24 -19.97 -3.51
C LYS A 66 2.48 -18.92 -4.32
N ARG A 67 3.18 -18.00 -4.97
CA ARG A 67 2.58 -16.87 -5.70
C ARG A 67 2.86 -16.90 -7.20
N TYR A 68 4.06 -17.35 -7.57
CA TYR A 68 4.46 -17.40 -8.97
C TYR A 68 3.98 -18.71 -9.62
N LYS A 69 3.38 -18.55 -10.78
CA LYS A 69 2.83 -19.68 -11.54
C LYS A 69 3.96 -20.53 -12.11
N ASP A 70 3.74 -21.83 -12.18
CA ASP A 70 4.62 -22.82 -12.81
C ASP A 70 6.05 -22.87 -12.25
N GLY A 71 6.26 -22.38 -11.02
CA GLY A 71 7.56 -22.40 -10.37
C GLY A 71 8.62 -21.49 -10.97
N VAL A 72 8.23 -20.61 -11.92
CA VAL A 72 9.15 -19.66 -12.55
C VAL A 72 9.33 -18.47 -11.61
N LEU A 73 10.41 -18.49 -10.83
CA LEU A 73 10.76 -17.40 -9.92
C LEU A 73 11.67 -16.37 -10.62
N PRO A 74 11.57 -15.07 -10.25
CA PRO A 74 12.58 -14.10 -10.63
C PRO A 74 13.97 -14.51 -10.18
N ALA A 75 14.99 -14.16 -10.95
CA ALA A 75 16.38 -14.44 -10.62
C ALA A 75 16.86 -13.50 -9.50
N ILE A 76 16.85 -13.98 -8.25
CA ILE A 76 17.22 -13.19 -7.07
C ILE A 76 18.47 -13.68 -6.35
N ASP A 77 19.03 -14.83 -6.74
CA ASP A 77 20.16 -15.46 -6.06
C ASP A 77 21.43 -14.59 -6.01
N GLY A 78 21.56 -13.67 -6.96
CA GLY A 78 22.68 -12.72 -7.00
C GLY A 78 22.44 -11.39 -6.29
N LEU A 79 21.22 -11.13 -5.80
CA LEU A 79 20.90 -9.84 -5.17
C LEU A 79 21.52 -9.74 -3.77
N LYS A 80 22.07 -8.58 -3.44
CA LYS A 80 22.70 -8.29 -2.15
C LYS A 80 22.43 -6.84 -1.73
N GLY A 81 22.59 -6.59 -0.44
CA GLY A 81 22.52 -5.24 0.11
C GLY A 81 21.25 -4.51 -0.28
N LYS A 82 21.38 -3.31 -0.82
CA LYS A 82 20.25 -2.46 -1.20
C LYS A 82 19.34 -3.11 -2.24
N ASP A 83 19.90 -3.76 -3.25
CA ASP A 83 19.10 -4.35 -4.33
C ASP A 83 18.19 -5.48 -3.83
N LEU A 84 18.67 -6.29 -2.89
CA LEU A 84 17.86 -7.32 -2.24
C LEU A 84 16.75 -6.70 -1.37
N VAL A 85 17.07 -5.66 -0.62
CA VAL A 85 16.08 -4.96 0.22
C VAL A 85 15.01 -4.31 -0.67
N ASP A 86 15.39 -3.64 -1.74
CA ASP A 86 14.45 -3.01 -2.68
C ASP A 86 13.55 -4.05 -3.35
N PHE A 87 14.10 -5.20 -3.73
CA PHE A 87 13.31 -6.31 -4.25
C PHE A 87 12.27 -6.80 -3.23
N ILE A 88 12.68 -7.04 -1.98
CA ILE A 88 11.78 -7.52 -0.92
C ILE A 88 10.69 -6.48 -0.62
N ARG A 89 11.01 -5.18 -0.60
CA ARG A 89 10.03 -4.09 -0.43
C ARG A 89 9.03 -4.05 -1.57
N GLU A 90 9.48 -4.31 -2.79
CA GLU A 90 8.59 -4.36 -3.95
C GLU A 90 7.69 -5.60 -3.94
N GLU A 91 8.21 -6.78 -3.54
CA GLU A 91 7.38 -7.97 -3.30
C GLU A 91 6.35 -7.72 -2.19
N ARG A 92 6.74 -7.05 -1.11
CA ARG A 92 5.84 -6.64 -0.04
C ARG A 92 4.72 -5.74 -0.56
N ARG A 93 5.04 -4.76 -1.41
CA ARG A 93 4.06 -3.88 -2.03
C ARG A 93 3.03 -4.65 -2.86
N ARG A 94 3.47 -5.66 -3.63
CA ARG A 94 2.58 -6.50 -4.44
C ARG A 94 1.73 -7.41 -3.57
N GLU A 95 2.33 -8.10 -2.62
CA GLU A 95 1.66 -9.08 -1.77
C GLU A 95 0.61 -8.44 -0.85
N LEU A 96 0.92 -7.28 -0.27
CA LEU A 96 0.06 -6.60 0.69
C LEU A 96 -0.78 -5.46 0.07
N THR A 97 -0.96 -5.47 -1.26
CA THR A 97 -1.78 -4.49 -1.97
C THR A 97 -3.20 -4.47 -1.42
N CYS A 98 -3.76 -3.28 -1.16
CA CYS A 98 -5.10 -3.05 -0.59
C CYS A 98 -5.33 -3.59 0.84
N GLU A 99 -4.27 -3.86 1.59
CA GLU A 99 -4.34 -4.32 2.98
C GLU A 99 -3.94 -3.23 4.01
N GLY A 100 -3.79 -1.98 3.58
CA GLY A 100 -3.49 -0.85 4.48
C GLY A 100 -2.02 -0.66 4.84
N HIS A 101 -1.14 -1.58 4.46
CA HIS A 101 0.28 -1.55 4.86
C HIS A 101 1.11 -0.44 4.22
N ARG A 102 0.78 -0.05 2.97
CA ARG A 102 1.65 0.80 2.14
C ARG A 102 2.00 2.14 2.77
N TRP A 103 1.05 2.79 3.45
CA TRP A 103 1.27 4.06 4.11
C TRP A 103 2.33 3.96 5.22
N PHE A 104 2.21 2.94 6.05
CA PHE A 104 3.16 2.69 7.14
C PHE A 104 4.52 2.26 6.61
N ASP A 105 4.56 1.44 5.56
CA ASP A 105 5.80 1.02 4.91
C ASP A 105 6.59 2.20 4.37
N LEU A 106 5.95 3.12 3.65
CA LEU A 106 6.62 4.32 3.12
C LEU A 106 7.20 5.20 4.23
N ARG A 107 6.46 5.36 5.34
CA ARG A 107 6.96 6.12 6.50
C ARG A 107 8.17 5.46 7.14
N ARG A 108 8.13 4.17 7.39
CA ARG A 108 9.25 3.44 8.01
C ARG A 108 10.47 3.35 7.08
N TYR A 109 10.26 3.27 5.76
CA TYR A 109 11.36 3.28 4.79
C TYR A 109 12.06 4.64 4.77
N ALA A 110 11.32 5.73 4.87
CA ALA A 110 11.89 7.07 4.88
C ALA A 110 12.87 7.30 6.04
N VAL A 111 12.62 6.69 7.20
CA VAL A 111 13.47 6.82 8.42
C VAL A 111 14.38 5.61 8.64
N SER A 112 14.47 4.71 7.66
CA SER A 112 15.31 3.52 7.79
C SER A 112 16.80 3.92 7.93
N PRO A 113 17.52 3.41 8.95
CA PRO A 113 18.93 3.74 9.16
C PRO A 113 19.83 3.19 8.05
N LYS A 114 19.42 2.12 7.42
CA LYS A 114 20.12 1.49 6.29
C LYS A 114 19.16 1.47 5.11
N TYR A 115 19.57 2.00 3.99
CA TYR A 115 18.77 2.11 2.76
C TYR A 115 17.45 2.89 2.93
N PRO A 116 17.51 4.19 3.36
CA PRO A 116 16.32 5.03 3.41
C PRO A 116 15.73 5.23 2.01
N GLU A 117 14.39 5.28 1.94
CA GLU A 117 13.66 5.51 0.69
C GLU A 117 12.72 6.72 0.86
N LEU A 118 13.12 7.84 0.28
CA LEU A 118 12.31 9.06 0.22
C LEU A 118 11.53 9.07 -1.09
N LYS A 119 10.23 8.85 -1.01
CA LYS A 119 9.37 8.73 -2.18
C LYS A 119 8.37 9.88 -2.26
N GLU A 120 8.37 10.56 -3.39
CA GLU A 120 7.29 11.45 -3.79
C GLU A 120 6.15 10.63 -4.40
N ILE A 121 4.92 11.02 -4.08
CA ILE A 121 3.73 10.35 -4.62
C ILE A 121 2.91 11.37 -5.39
N MET A 122 2.73 11.11 -6.67
CA MET A 122 1.86 11.90 -7.53
C MET A 122 0.56 11.15 -7.80
N HIS A 123 -0.56 11.86 -7.64
CA HIS A 123 -1.89 11.34 -7.93
C HIS A 123 -2.54 12.15 -9.05
N GLY A 124 -2.76 11.52 -10.20
CA GLY A 124 -3.47 12.14 -11.33
C GLY A 124 -4.96 12.30 -11.04
N VAL A 125 -5.49 13.44 -11.38
CA VAL A 125 -6.92 13.75 -11.29
C VAL A 125 -7.52 13.65 -12.68
N TYR A 126 -8.70 13.04 -12.76
CA TYR A 126 -9.44 12.89 -14.01
C TYR A 126 -10.85 13.43 -13.83
N GLN A 127 -11.34 14.18 -14.81
CA GLN A 127 -12.74 14.64 -14.81
C GLN A 127 -13.65 13.42 -14.88
N SER A 128 -14.75 13.49 -14.10
CA SER A 128 -15.71 12.38 -14.06
C SER A 128 -16.36 12.18 -15.43
N ALA A 129 -16.26 10.96 -15.94
CA ALA A 129 -16.91 10.55 -17.17
C ALA A 129 -18.21 9.76 -16.90
N MET A 130 -18.83 9.93 -15.73
CA MET A 130 -19.99 9.12 -15.32
C MET A 130 -21.15 9.09 -16.31
N ALA A 131 -21.32 10.14 -17.12
CA ALA A 131 -22.40 10.21 -18.11
C ALA A 131 -22.09 9.53 -19.45
N SER A 132 -20.80 9.24 -19.76
CA SER A 132 -20.39 8.80 -21.09
C SER A 132 -19.69 7.44 -21.15
N MET A 133 -19.44 6.80 -20.00
CA MET A 133 -18.64 5.56 -19.91
C MET A 133 -17.28 5.62 -20.62
N LYS A 134 -16.79 6.82 -20.90
CA LYS A 134 -15.46 7.04 -21.48
C LYS A 134 -14.44 7.22 -20.37
N PRO A 135 -13.17 6.91 -20.60
CA PRO A 135 -12.09 7.30 -19.68
C PRO A 135 -12.18 8.80 -19.40
N GLY A 136 -12.04 9.18 -18.13
CA GLY A 136 -12.03 10.58 -17.76
C GLY A 136 -10.87 11.32 -18.44
N VAL A 137 -11.09 12.59 -18.75
CA VAL A 137 -10.03 13.46 -19.27
C VAL A 137 -9.10 13.80 -18.12
N TYR A 138 -7.80 13.68 -18.31
CA TYR A 138 -6.81 14.11 -17.32
C TYR A 138 -6.97 15.59 -17.02
N ASP A 139 -7.01 15.93 -15.73
CA ASP A 139 -7.31 17.28 -15.22
C ASP A 139 -6.20 17.79 -14.28
N GLY A 140 -5.01 17.23 -14.37
CA GLY A 140 -3.89 17.61 -13.54
C GLY A 140 -3.53 16.57 -12.46
N SER A 141 -2.66 16.94 -11.54
CA SER A 141 -2.19 16.04 -10.47
C SER A 141 -1.99 16.76 -9.15
N TYR A 142 -2.02 16.00 -8.07
CA TYR A 142 -1.58 16.43 -6.75
C TYR A 142 -0.34 15.64 -6.35
N THR A 143 0.62 16.34 -5.76
CA THR A 143 1.88 15.75 -5.30
C THR A 143 1.96 15.72 -3.79
N LEU A 144 2.28 14.56 -3.22
CA LEU A 144 2.68 14.40 -1.83
C LEU A 144 4.21 14.33 -1.79
N LYS A 145 4.86 15.31 -1.18
CA LYS A 145 6.32 15.32 -1.02
C LYS A 145 6.79 14.16 -0.13
N PRO A 146 8.07 13.79 -0.15
CA PRO A 146 8.59 12.73 0.70
C PRO A 146 8.26 12.89 2.19
N CYS A 147 8.17 11.78 2.91
CA CYS A 147 7.93 11.76 4.35
C CYS A 147 8.98 12.60 5.09
N GLY A 148 8.52 13.45 6.00
CA GLY A 148 9.33 14.45 6.69
C GLY A 148 9.42 15.80 5.98
N GLN A 149 8.92 15.93 4.74
CA GLN A 149 8.90 17.17 3.97
C GLN A 149 7.46 17.67 3.70
N ASP A 150 6.46 17.00 4.25
CA ASP A 150 5.05 17.32 4.04
C ASP A 150 4.24 16.90 5.27
N ASN A 151 3.54 17.84 5.88
CA ASN A 151 2.74 17.59 7.09
C ASN A 151 1.55 16.64 6.84
N ALA A 152 1.18 16.41 5.58
CA ALA A 152 0.12 15.47 5.24
C ALA A 152 0.46 13.99 5.50
N TRP A 153 1.71 13.68 5.81
CA TRP A 153 2.09 12.35 6.29
C TRP A 153 1.59 12.04 7.70
N VAL A 154 1.16 13.05 8.44
CA VAL A 154 0.53 12.90 9.75
C VAL A 154 -0.95 13.23 9.62
N LEU A 155 -1.83 12.32 10.03
CA LEU A 155 -3.26 12.55 9.99
C LEU A 155 -3.65 13.55 11.10
N PRO A 156 -4.62 14.46 10.85
CA PRO A 156 -5.16 15.32 11.90
C PRO A 156 -5.86 14.45 12.96
N ILE A 157 -5.86 14.94 14.19
CA ILE A 157 -6.66 14.34 15.25
C ILE A 157 -8.13 14.70 14.95
N PRO A 158 -9.07 13.74 15.03
CA PRO A 158 -10.48 14.05 14.82
C PRO A 158 -10.99 15.12 15.78
N ASP A 159 -11.73 16.11 15.26
CA ASP A 159 -12.22 17.24 16.05
C ASP A 159 -13.00 16.81 17.31
N TYR A 160 -13.75 15.71 17.23
CA TYR A 160 -14.51 15.22 18.37
C TYR A 160 -13.62 14.72 19.51
N GLU A 161 -12.43 14.20 19.22
CA GLU A 161 -11.45 13.81 20.25
C GLU A 161 -10.86 15.04 20.95
N ILE A 162 -10.53 16.07 20.16
CA ILE A 162 -10.02 17.35 20.70
C ILE A 162 -11.08 18.02 21.61
N ILE A 163 -12.34 18.00 21.19
CA ILE A 163 -13.46 18.56 21.96
C ILE A 163 -13.69 17.73 23.23
N PHE A 164 -13.65 16.40 23.14
CA PHE A 164 -13.86 15.51 24.28
C PHE A 164 -12.79 15.71 25.37
N ASP A 165 -11.55 15.93 24.96
CA ASP A 165 -10.41 16.16 25.86
C ASP A 165 -10.34 17.60 26.42
N ARG A 166 -11.35 18.42 26.19
CA ARG A 166 -11.50 19.80 26.72
C ARG A 166 -10.30 20.73 26.41
N GLY A 167 -9.61 20.50 25.32
CA GLY A 167 -8.52 21.34 24.81
C GLY A 167 -7.16 21.10 25.45
N THR A 168 -6.96 19.98 26.15
CA THR A 168 -5.62 19.57 26.59
C THR A 168 -4.83 18.90 25.46
N MET A 169 -5.54 18.34 24.48
CA MET A 169 -4.96 17.74 23.28
C MET A 169 -4.73 18.81 22.20
N VAL A 170 -3.54 18.87 21.68
CA VAL A 170 -3.17 19.77 20.57
C VAL A 170 -3.14 18.97 19.27
N ASP A 171 -3.82 19.50 18.24
CA ASP A 171 -3.82 18.88 16.92
C ASP A 171 -2.42 18.89 16.29
N ASN A 172 -2.21 17.97 15.35
CA ASN A 172 -1.01 17.94 14.53
C ASN A 172 -0.90 19.18 13.63
N ASP A 173 0.30 19.48 13.18
CA ASP A 173 0.54 20.60 12.28
C ASP A 173 -0.41 20.58 11.08
N LYS A 174 -0.97 21.75 10.76
CA LYS A 174 -1.90 21.89 9.63
C LYS A 174 -1.19 21.51 8.33
N ARG A 175 -1.94 20.86 7.48
CA ARG A 175 -1.50 20.58 6.12
C ARG A 175 -1.56 21.85 5.30
N GLU A 176 -0.52 22.09 4.52
CA GLU A 176 -0.54 23.16 3.53
C GLU A 176 -1.58 22.85 2.44
N PRO A 177 -2.33 23.87 1.97
CA PRO A 177 -3.16 23.72 0.79
C PRO A 177 -2.31 23.23 -0.39
N ARG A 178 -2.86 22.30 -1.15
CA ARG A 178 -2.16 21.77 -2.33
C ARG A 178 -2.72 22.42 -3.58
N GLU A 179 -1.82 22.97 -4.35
CA GLU A 179 -2.15 23.42 -5.69
C GLU A 179 -2.13 22.21 -6.66
N LYS A 180 -3.08 22.22 -7.57
CA LYS A 180 -3.15 21.25 -8.64
C LYS A 180 -2.08 21.57 -9.68
N ASN A 181 -1.24 20.62 -10.00
CA ASN A 181 -0.27 20.77 -11.10
C ASN A 181 -1.05 20.66 -12.43
N GLU A 182 -1.12 21.76 -13.14
CA GLU A 182 -1.70 21.83 -14.49
C GLU A 182 -0.57 21.61 -15.50
N ASN A 183 -0.56 20.47 -16.17
CA ASN A 183 0.36 20.16 -17.29
C ASN A 183 -0.43 19.63 -18.47
#